data_b5ac6f96254ba5d15be06e3636057739
#
_entry.id   b5ac6f96254ba5d15be06e3636057739
#
_cell.length_a   1.000
_cell.length_b   1.000
_cell.length_c   1.000
_cell.angle_alpha   90.00
_cell.angle_beta   90.00
_cell.angle_gamma   90.00
#
_symmetry.space_group_name_H-M   'P 1'
#
loop_
_entity.id
_entity.type
_entity.pdbx_description
1 polymer ?
#
loop_
_entity_poly.entity_id
_entity_poly.type
_entity_poly.pdbx_seq_one_letter_code
_entity_poly.pdbx_strand_id
1 'polypeptide(L)'
;MTQNQPPGAPRARIPGPSQPPLPYPRPHAGLWWRCLAVGLALWALTATVTYATRETALLPTLILLGSFLAPVAFVLWAYQRHGRDLGVHLILGCFLTGGTLGVVGASMTERHLLHPSWGMYVGAGLIEEAAKLAALVFMLHRHPRVRGPRAGLVLGASVGFGFAALESAGYAFNATVSLQGIDLRALLETEILRGVLTPFGHGLWTAVTGAALLACRRPNGRFRPASPVVAAWAGVALLHALWDSTHGIALWLVARLTARGLDRTLFTQGHLPWSTDEQRHLFTLFSVGGLVLVALAGIAWVRSLARRAPAWRNTP
;
A
#
# COMPACT_ATOMS: atom_id res chain seq x y z
N MET A 1 -77.75 25.62 -21.30
CA MET A 1 -76.67 24.81 -21.82
C MET A 1 -75.83 24.34 -20.63
N THR A 2 -76.17 23.18 -20.13
CA THR A 2 -75.46 22.54 -18.99
C THR A 2 -74.40 21.61 -19.52
N GLN A 3 -73.11 21.91 -19.23
CA GLN A 3 -71.98 21.08 -19.59
C GLN A 3 -71.89 19.88 -18.60
N ASN A 4 -72.12 18.70 -19.14
CA ASN A 4 -71.87 17.43 -18.48
C ASN A 4 -70.37 17.18 -18.40
N GLN A 5 -69.79 17.13 -17.20
CA GLN A 5 -68.47 16.55 -16.94
C GLN A 5 -68.59 15.05 -16.87
N PRO A 6 -67.67 14.28 -17.50
CA PRO A 6 -67.64 12.80 -17.38
C PRO A 6 -67.14 12.37 -15.99
N PRO A 7 -67.68 11.28 -15.41
CA PRO A 7 -67.27 10.79 -14.12
C PRO A 7 -66.00 9.97 -14.20
N GLY A 8 -65.05 10.26 -13.29
CA GLY A 8 -64.13 9.24 -12.76
C GLY A 8 -62.84 9.00 -13.52
N ALA A 9 -61.97 10.00 -13.64
CA ALA A 9 -60.52 9.66 -13.81
C ALA A 9 -59.92 9.27 -12.45
N PRO A 10 -59.21 8.14 -12.34
CA PRO A 10 -58.56 7.76 -11.07
C PRO A 10 -57.50 8.81 -10.73
N ARG A 11 -57.65 9.44 -9.57
CA ARG A 11 -56.64 10.34 -9.02
C ARG A 11 -55.31 9.56 -8.88
N ALA A 12 -54.33 9.93 -9.65
CA ALA A 12 -52.95 9.45 -9.47
C ALA A 12 -52.56 9.65 -8.00
N ARG A 13 -52.27 8.59 -7.26
CA ARG A 13 -51.70 8.66 -5.92
C ARG A 13 -50.34 9.34 -6.04
N ILE A 14 -50.26 10.53 -5.48
CA ILE A 14 -48.96 11.20 -5.26
C ILE A 14 -48.14 10.23 -4.41
N PRO A 15 -46.94 9.79 -4.87
CA PRO A 15 -46.08 8.97 -4.03
C PRO A 15 -45.80 9.74 -2.74
N GLY A 16 -46.12 9.12 -1.60
CA GLY A 16 -45.77 9.69 -0.30
C GLY A 16 -44.26 9.97 -0.23
N PRO A 17 -43.82 10.88 0.67
CA PRO A 17 -42.42 11.21 0.80
C PRO A 17 -41.62 9.92 0.97
N SER A 18 -40.68 9.68 0.06
CA SER A 18 -39.75 8.54 0.13
C SER A 18 -39.12 8.51 1.50
N GLN A 19 -39.28 7.41 2.23
CA GLN A 19 -38.58 7.23 3.53
C GLN A 19 -37.10 7.55 3.35
N PRO A 20 -36.52 8.35 4.25
CA PRO A 20 -35.09 8.61 4.20
C PRO A 20 -34.37 7.25 4.20
N PRO A 21 -33.33 7.05 3.39
CA PRO A 21 -32.60 5.81 3.35
C PRO A 21 -32.16 5.45 4.77
N LEU A 22 -32.41 4.19 5.16
CA LEU A 22 -32.03 3.68 6.48
C LEU A 22 -30.56 3.98 6.70
N PRO A 23 -30.18 4.52 7.87
CA PRO A 23 -28.79 4.81 8.15
C PRO A 23 -28.01 3.50 8.06
N TYR A 24 -26.99 3.47 7.18
CA TYR A 24 -26.07 2.33 7.09
C TYR A 24 -25.57 1.96 8.48
N PRO A 25 -25.57 0.66 8.85
CA PRO A 25 -25.09 0.22 10.16
C PRO A 25 -23.70 0.80 10.39
N ARG A 26 -23.52 1.45 11.53
CA ARG A 26 -22.18 1.96 11.89
C ARG A 26 -21.24 0.76 12.01
N PRO A 27 -20.18 0.67 11.22
CA PRO A 27 -19.19 -0.40 11.40
C PRO A 27 -18.74 -0.37 12.85
N HIS A 28 -18.70 -1.53 13.50
CA HIS A 28 -18.33 -1.65 14.91
C HIS A 28 -17.02 -0.91 15.16
N ALA A 29 -17.04 0.07 16.07
CA ALA A 29 -15.86 0.83 16.42
C ALA A 29 -14.74 -0.15 16.83
N GLY A 30 -13.55 0.00 16.24
CA GLY A 30 -12.41 -0.85 16.58
C GLY A 30 -12.35 -2.21 15.89
N LEU A 31 -13.07 -2.45 14.77
CA LEU A 31 -12.94 -3.69 14.01
C LEU A 31 -11.50 -3.93 13.53
N TRP A 32 -10.80 -2.88 13.10
CA TRP A 32 -9.43 -2.95 12.59
C TRP A 32 -8.44 -3.53 13.63
N TRP A 33 -8.50 -3.06 14.90
CA TRP A 33 -7.59 -3.53 15.93
C TRP A 33 -7.95 -4.95 16.41
N ARG A 34 -9.24 -5.31 16.41
CA ARG A 34 -9.68 -6.68 16.69
C ARG A 34 -9.20 -7.63 15.60
N CYS A 35 -9.32 -7.24 14.34
CA CYS A 35 -8.79 -8.00 13.22
C CYS A 35 -7.26 -8.17 13.36
N LEU A 36 -6.54 -7.09 13.71
CA LEU A 36 -5.10 -7.14 13.95
C LEU A 36 -4.75 -8.07 15.12
N ALA A 37 -5.43 -7.95 16.26
CA ALA A 37 -5.15 -8.76 17.45
C ALA A 37 -5.45 -10.25 17.23
N VAL A 38 -6.61 -10.58 16.66
CA VAL A 38 -6.97 -11.98 16.34
C VAL A 38 -6.03 -12.55 15.29
N GLY A 39 -5.73 -11.76 14.25
CA GLY A 39 -4.79 -12.17 13.19
C GLY A 39 -3.38 -12.42 13.73
N LEU A 40 -2.86 -11.57 14.63
CA LEU A 40 -1.58 -11.79 15.28
C LEU A 40 -1.58 -13.07 16.13
N ALA A 41 -2.66 -13.33 16.87
CA ALA A 41 -2.78 -14.56 17.64
C ALA A 41 -2.80 -15.81 16.74
N LEU A 42 -3.55 -15.75 15.62
CA LEU A 42 -3.59 -16.84 14.64
C LEU A 42 -2.23 -17.02 13.93
N TRP A 43 -1.57 -15.93 13.58
CA TRP A 43 -0.23 -15.97 12.99
C TRP A 43 0.77 -16.62 13.97
N ALA A 44 0.80 -16.18 15.23
CA ALA A 44 1.68 -16.73 16.24
C ALA A 44 1.40 -18.23 16.52
N LEU A 45 0.13 -18.62 16.57
CA LEU A 45 -0.28 -20.01 16.70
C LEU A 45 0.21 -20.84 15.51
N THR A 46 -0.04 -20.37 14.27
CA THR A 46 0.39 -21.05 13.05
C THR A 46 1.91 -21.16 13.00
N ALA A 47 2.64 -20.09 13.33
CA ALA A 47 4.10 -20.09 13.40
C ALA A 47 4.63 -21.12 14.42
N THR A 48 4.05 -21.15 15.61
CA THR A 48 4.43 -22.10 16.67
C THR A 48 4.19 -23.54 16.25
N VAL A 49 3.02 -23.84 15.69
CA VAL A 49 2.67 -25.18 15.21
C VAL A 49 3.61 -25.60 14.08
N THR A 50 3.81 -24.72 13.08
CA THR A 50 4.71 -24.99 11.94
C THR A 50 6.14 -25.26 12.42
N TYR A 51 6.63 -24.46 13.37
CA TYR A 51 7.97 -24.64 13.93
C TYR A 51 8.12 -25.95 14.70
N ALA A 52 7.13 -26.30 15.53
CA ALA A 52 7.14 -27.50 16.36
C ALA A 52 6.95 -28.80 15.55
N THR A 53 6.05 -28.79 14.56
CA THR A 53 5.70 -30.00 13.80
C THR A 53 6.46 -30.12 12.48
N ARG A 54 7.10 -29.08 12.01
CA ARG A 54 7.71 -28.98 10.67
C ARG A 54 6.73 -29.25 9.52
N GLU A 55 5.43 -29.04 9.76
CA GLU A 55 4.37 -29.28 8.79
C GLU A 55 4.39 -28.17 7.71
N THR A 56 4.83 -28.55 6.51
CA THR A 56 5.00 -27.61 5.39
C THR A 56 3.68 -27.16 4.77
N ALA A 57 2.60 -27.91 4.96
CA ALA A 57 1.26 -27.55 4.49
C ALA A 57 0.73 -26.25 5.15
N LEU A 58 1.30 -25.87 6.31
CA LEU A 58 0.93 -24.61 6.98
C LEU A 58 1.65 -23.37 6.43
N LEU A 59 2.71 -23.53 5.64
CA LEU A 59 3.50 -22.41 5.10
C LEU A 59 2.66 -21.39 4.32
N PRO A 60 1.76 -21.80 3.39
CA PRO A 60 0.92 -20.81 2.69
C PRO A 60 0.04 -20.00 3.66
N THR A 61 -0.52 -20.65 4.68
CA THR A 61 -1.34 -19.99 5.70
C THR A 61 -0.52 -18.98 6.50
N LEU A 62 0.68 -19.38 6.92
CA LEU A 62 1.61 -18.53 7.68
C LEU A 62 1.99 -17.29 6.85
N ILE A 63 2.42 -17.48 5.60
CA ILE A 63 2.81 -16.42 4.68
C ILE A 63 1.66 -15.44 4.45
N LEU A 64 0.46 -15.94 4.18
CA LEU A 64 -0.70 -15.08 3.93
C LEU A 64 -1.10 -14.29 5.19
N LEU A 65 -1.11 -14.92 6.37
CA LEU A 65 -1.41 -14.23 7.62
C LEU A 65 -0.39 -13.13 7.89
N GLY A 66 0.91 -13.40 7.82
CA GLY A 66 1.95 -12.42 8.09
C GLY A 66 1.91 -11.24 7.10
N SER A 67 1.79 -11.54 5.81
CA SER A 67 1.85 -10.53 4.76
C SER A 67 0.60 -9.65 4.64
N PHE A 68 -0.59 -10.20 4.91
CA PHE A 68 -1.85 -9.47 4.72
C PHE A 68 -2.36 -8.77 5.98
N LEU A 69 -1.94 -9.19 7.16
CA LEU A 69 -2.51 -8.74 8.42
C LEU A 69 -2.41 -7.21 8.61
N ALA A 70 -1.20 -6.65 8.52
CA ALA A 70 -0.99 -5.22 8.66
C ALA A 70 -1.67 -4.40 7.55
N PRO A 71 -1.55 -4.76 6.24
CA PRO A 71 -2.29 -4.12 5.15
C PRO A 71 -3.80 -4.12 5.34
N VAL A 72 -4.40 -5.26 5.67
CA VAL A 72 -5.85 -5.38 5.85
C VAL A 72 -6.32 -4.59 7.07
N ALA A 73 -5.61 -4.67 8.20
CA ALA A 73 -5.95 -3.89 9.40
C ALA A 73 -5.93 -2.39 9.11
N PHE A 74 -4.95 -1.91 8.34
CA PHE A 74 -4.87 -0.51 7.96
C PHE A 74 -6.01 -0.10 7.00
N VAL A 75 -6.32 -0.91 6.01
CA VAL A 75 -7.45 -0.65 5.08
C VAL A 75 -8.78 -0.62 5.83
N LEU A 76 -8.99 -1.53 6.80
CA LEU A 76 -10.15 -1.50 7.67
C LEU A 76 -10.21 -0.23 8.52
N TRP A 77 -9.09 0.21 9.08
CA TRP A 77 -9.00 1.47 9.81
C TRP A 77 -9.36 2.67 8.91
N ALA A 78 -8.78 2.73 7.72
CA ALA A 78 -9.05 3.79 6.75
C ALA A 78 -10.52 3.80 6.31
N TYR A 79 -11.12 2.62 6.08
CA TYR A 79 -12.54 2.48 5.79
C TYR A 79 -13.42 2.98 6.92
N GLN A 80 -13.16 2.56 8.16
CA GLN A 80 -13.95 2.98 9.32
C GLN A 80 -13.89 4.50 9.54
N ARG A 81 -12.73 5.11 9.25
CA ARG A 81 -12.50 6.54 9.50
C ARG A 81 -12.99 7.42 8.37
N HIS A 82 -12.84 6.98 7.12
CA HIS A 82 -12.98 7.83 5.93
C HIS A 82 -13.74 7.18 4.77
N GLY A 83 -14.01 5.88 4.82
CA GLY A 83 -14.48 5.12 3.66
C GLY A 83 -15.99 4.98 3.50
N ARG A 84 -16.80 5.54 4.42
CA ARG A 84 -18.28 5.36 4.37
C ARG A 84 -18.89 5.85 3.08
N ASP A 85 -18.38 6.95 2.55
CA ASP A 85 -18.88 7.58 1.33
C ASP A 85 -18.35 6.92 0.06
N LEU A 86 -17.30 6.09 0.18
CA LEU A 86 -16.66 5.41 -0.95
C LEU A 86 -17.19 3.97 -1.18
N GLY A 87 -17.80 3.37 -0.17
CA GLY A 87 -18.27 1.98 -0.20
C GLY A 87 -17.14 0.95 -0.08
N VAL A 88 -17.43 -0.15 0.63
CA VAL A 88 -16.47 -1.23 0.88
C VAL A 88 -16.00 -1.90 -0.41
N HIS A 89 -16.90 -2.08 -1.39
CA HIS A 89 -16.57 -2.74 -2.66
C HIS A 89 -15.49 -2.00 -3.44
N LEU A 90 -15.52 -0.66 -3.46
CA LEU A 90 -14.52 0.12 -4.17
C LEU A 90 -13.17 0.07 -3.46
N ILE A 91 -13.16 0.17 -2.13
CA ILE A 91 -11.94 0.08 -1.31
C ILE A 91 -11.29 -1.30 -1.47
N LEU A 92 -12.09 -2.38 -1.34
CA LEU A 92 -11.61 -3.74 -1.53
C LEU A 92 -11.16 -3.99 -2.98
N GLY A 93 -11.91 -3.47 -3.95
CA GLY A 93 -11.54 -3.55 -5.37
C GLY A 93 -10.19 -2.87 -5.64
N CYS A 94 -9.93 -1.69 -5.07
CA CYS A 94 -8.63 -1.01 -5.15
C CYS A 94 -7.51 -1.85 -4.50
N PHE A 95 -7.76 -2.44 -3.34
CA PHE A 95 -6.81 -3.31 -2.65
C PHE A 95 -6.44 -4.53 -3.51
N LEU A 96 -7.43 -5.26 -4.00
CA LEU A 96 -7.21 -6.46 -4.80
C LEU A 96 -6.53 -6.14 -6.15
N THR A 97 -6.97 -5.06 -6.81
CA THR A 97 -6.37 -4.65 -8.10
C THR A 97 -4.93 -4.17 -7.91
N GLY A 98 -4.66 -3.42 -6.85
CA GLY A 98 -3.30 -2.99 -6.50
C GLY A 98 -2.37 -4.17 -6.24
N GLY A 99 -2.85 -5.16 -5.48
CA GLY A 99 -2.11 -6.38 -5.21
C GLY A 99 -1.88 -7.21 -6.49
N THR A 100 -2.95 -7.57 -7.18
CA THR A 100 -2.82 -8.50 -8.33
C THR A 100 -2.22 -7.82 -9.56
N LEU A 101 -2.92 -6.85 -10.16
CA LEU A 101 -2.47 -6.21 -11.40
C LEU A 101 -1.26 -5.31 -11.18
N GLY A 102 -1.16 -4.65 -10.01
CA GLY A 102 -0.01 -3.83 -9.67
C GLY A 102 1.27 -4.64 -9.59
N VAL A 103 1.28 -5.71 -8.79
CA VAL A 103 2.48 -6.57 -8.62
C VAL A 103 2.83 -7.28 -9.93
N VAL A 104 1.86 -7.89 -10.62
CA VAL A 104 2.13 -8.57 -11.90
C VAL A 104 2.68 -7.58 -12.94
N GLY A 105 2.06 -6.40 -13.07
CA GLY A 105 2.50 -5.38 -14.02
C GLY A 105 3.91 -4.86 -13.71
N ALA A 106 4.21 -4.60 -12.44
CA ALA A 106 5.53 -4.17 -12.01
C ALA A 106 6.58 -5.26 -12.29
N SER A 107 6.38 -6.47 -11.77
CA SER A 107 7.33 -7.59 -11.89
C SER A 107 7.64 -7.95 -13.34
N MET A 108 6.62 -7.96 -14.22
CA MET A 108 6.85 -8.21 -15.65
C MET A 108 7.69 -7.10 -16.30
N THR A 109 7.41 -5.85 -15.96
CA THR A 109 8.12 -4.69 -16.53
C THR A 109 9.56 -4.65 -16.03
N GLU A 110 9.78 -4.86 -14.74
CA GLU A 110 11.10 -4.91 -14.12
C GLU A 110 11.97 -6.00 -14.72
N ARG A 111 11.43 -7.21 -14.88
CA ARG A 111 12.15 -8.33 -15.49
C ARG A 111 12.70 -8.01 -16.88
N HIS A 112 11.99 -7.18 -17.65
CA HIS A 112 12.38 -6.86 -19.03
C HIS A 112 13.25 -5.60 -19.14
N LEU A 113 13.07 -4.63 -18.22
CA LEU A 113 13.71 -3.32 -18.32
C LEU A 113 14.87 -3.13 -17.33
N LEU A 114 14.86 -3.84 -16.18
CA LEU A 114 15.87 -3.65 -15.16
C LEU A 114 16.98 -4.69 -15.25
N HIS A 115 18.20 -4.21 -15.15
CA HIS A 115 19.41 -5.00 -15.02
C HIS A 115 20.18 -4.54 -13.79
N PRO A 116 20.98 -5.40 -13.14
CA PRO A 116 21.79 -5.02 -12.00
C PRO A 116 22.67 -3.81 -12.34
N SER A 117 22.36 -2.67 -11.77
CA SER A 117 23.01 -1.39 -12.03
C SER A 117 22.76 -0.42 -10.89
N TRP A 118 23.51 0.66 -10.82
CA TRP A 118 23.28 1.75 -9.84
C TRP A 118 21.91 2.40 -9.95
N GLY A 119 21.30 2.37 -11.13
CA GLY A 119 19.97 2.92 -11.38
C GLY A 119 18.82 1.94 -11.09
N MET A 120 19.10 0.70 -10.73
CA MET A 120 18.08 -0.35 -10.57
C MET A 120 16.96 0.06 -9.61
N TYR A 121 17.29 0.56 -8.43
CA TYR A 121 16.29 0.99 -7.43
C TYR A 121 15.46 2.20 -7.90
N VAL A 122 16.07 3.11 -8.66
CA VAL A 122 15.32 4.23 -9.27
C VAL A 122 14.35 3.69 -10.31
N GLY A 123 14.80 2.74 -11.13
CA GLY A 123 13.94 2.06 -12.10
C GLY A 123 12.80 1.31 -11.45
N ALA A 124 13.06 0.53 -10.40
CA ALA A 124 12.04 -0.19 -9.64
C ALA A 124 11.00 0.78 -9.06
N GLY A 125 11.43 1.84 -8.36
CA GLY A 125 10.52 2.83 -7.82
C GLY A 125 9.64 3.49 -8.89
N LEU A 126 10.18 3.84 -10.06
CA LEU A 126 9.41 4.40 -11.17
C LEU A 126 8.38 3.42 -11.73
N ILE A 127 8.77 2.17 -11.95
CA ILE A 127 7.91 1.13 -12.53
C ILE A 127 6.80 0.76 -11.57
N GLU A 128 7.12 0.48 -10.32
CA GLU A 128 6.12 0.06 -9.34
C GLU A 128 5.11 1.18 -9.03
N GLU A 129 5.57 2.42 -8.84
CA GLU A 129 4.65 3.53 -8.59
C GLU A 129 3.80 3.85 -9.83
N ALA A 130 4.30 3.62 -11.05
CA ALA A 130 3.51 3.69 -12.28
C ALA A 130 2.46 2.57 -12.35
N ALA A 131 2.82 1.34 -12.00
CA ALA A 131 1.91 0.19 -11.99
C ALA A 131 0.77 0.39 -10.97
N LYS A 132 1.09 0.89 -9.76
CA LYS A 132 0.10 1.22 -8.72
C LYS A 132 -0.83 2.34 -9.17
N LEU A 133 -0.30 3.39 -9.79
CA LEU A 133 -1.10 4.48 -10.34
C LEU A 133 -2.01 4.00 -11.48
N ALA A 134 -1.51 3.14 -12.36
CA ALA A 134 -2.30 2.52 -13.44
C ALA A 134 -3.43 1.64 -12.88
N ALA A 135 -3.16 0.84 -11.85
CA ALA A 135 -4.15 0.03 -11.15
C ALA A 135 -5.27 0.90 -10.54
N LEU A 136 -4.91 2.04 -9.92
CA LEU A 136 -5.87 3.01 -9.39
C LEU A 136 -6.73 3.63 -10.50
N VAL A 137 -6.13 4.05 -11.61
CA VAL A 137 -6.84 4.58 -12.79
C VAL A 137 -7.79 3.53 -13.35
N PHE A 138 -7.33 2.28 -13.48
CA PHE A 138 -8.14 1.16 -13.96
C PHE A 138 -9.37 0.93 -13.08
N MET A 139 -9.23 0.92 -11.75
CA MET A 139 -10.38 0.78 -10.85
C MET A 139 -11.34 1.95 -10.96
N LEU A 140 -10.83 3.17 -11.09
CA LEU A 140 -11.66 4.37 -11.03
C LEU A 140 -12.26 4.79 -12.37
N HIS A 141 -11.87 4.19 -13.50
CA HIS A 141 -12.39 4.60 -14.81
C HIS A 141 -13.93 4.44 -14.90
N ARG A 142 -14.50 3.45 -14.22
CA ARG A 142 -15.95 3.22 -14.14
C ARG A 142 -16.65 3.99 -13.00
N HIS A 143 -15.92 4.79 -12.23
CA HIS A 143 -16.44 5.55 -11.09
C HIS A 143 -16.23 7.06 -11.28
N PRO A 144 -16.87 7.71 -12.28
CA PRO A 144 -16.59 9.10 -12.65
C PRO A 144 -16.94 10.13 -11.56
N ARG A 145 -17.83 9.75 -10.63
CA ARG A 145 -18.25 10.61 -9.51
C ARG A 145 -17.23 10.69 -8.39
N VAL A 146 -16.32 9.72 -8.28
CA VAL A 146 -15.30 9.68 -7.22
C VAL A 146 -14.21 10.70 -7.55
N ARG A 147 -14.09 11.73 -6.72
CA ARG A 147 -13.18 12.87 -6.93
C ARG A 147 -12.69 13.44 -5.59
N GLY A 148 -11.65 14.25 -5.66
CA GLY A 148 -11.12 14.99 -4.53
C GLY A 148 -9.97 14.27 -3.81
N PRO A 149 -9.08 15.06 -3.16
CA PRO A 149 -7.83 14.52 -2.60
C PRO A 149 -8.06 13.52 -1.46
N ARG A 150 -9.12 13.66 -0.66
CA ARG A 150 -9.42 12.69 0.42
C ARG A 150 -9.78 11.31 -0.10
N ALA A 151 -10.64 11.23 -1.14
CA ALA A 151 -10.94 9.98 -1.79
C ALA A 151 -9.66 9.35 -2.37
N GLY A 152 -8.81 10.19 -2.97
CA GLY A 152 -7.51 9.77 -3.49
C GLY A 152 -6.58 9.21 -2.42
N LEU A 153 -6.49 9.84 -1.25
CA LEU A 153 -5.72 9.30 -0.12
C LEU A 153 -6.17 7.90 0.28
N VAL A 154 -7.48 7.69 0.46
CA VAL A 154 -8.02 6.40 0.91
C VAL A 154 -7.87 5.32 -0.16
N LEU A 155 -8.26 5.61 -1.40
CA LEU A 155 -8.24 4.62 -2.48
C LEU A 155 -6.81 4.34 -2.97
N GLY A 156 -5.96 5.36 -3.00
CA GLY A 156 -4.52 5.20 -3.24
C GLY A 156 -3.86 4.35 -2.17
N ALA A 157 -4.10 4.63 -0.89
CA ALA A 157 -3.61 3.79 0.20
C ALA A 157 -4.08 2.34 0.04
N SER A 158 -5.34 2.11 -0.34
CA SER A 158 -5.86 0.75 -0.54
C SER A 158 -5.13 0.00 -1.66
N VAL A 159 -4.84 0.66 -2.78
CA VAL A 159 -4.00 0.09 -3.86
C VAL A 159 -2.59 -0.22 -3.35
N GLY A 160 -1.94 0.73 -2.66
CA GLY A 160 -0.58 0.55 -2.15
C GLY A 160 -0.48 -0.55 -1.09
N PHE A 161 -1.48 -0.69 -0.21
CA PHE A 161 -1.51 -1.79 0.76
C PHE A 161 -1.81 -3.14 0.14
N GLY A 162 -2.63 -3.19 -0.93
CA GLY A 162 -2.81 -4.41 -1.71
C GLY A 162 -1.51 -4.86 -2.37
N PHE A 163 -0.78 -3.92 -2.97
CA PHE A 163 0.55 -4.17 -3.54
C PHE A 163 1.51 -4.70 -2.46
N ALA A 164 1.66 -3.99 -1.35
CA ALA A 164 2.51 -4.38 -0.23
C ALA A 164 2.21 -5.78 0.32
N ALA A 165 0.92 -6.17 0.38
CA ALA A 165 0.52 -7.48 0.87
C ALA A 165 1.03 -8.61 -0.01
N LEU A 166 0.80 -8.55 -1.33
CA LEU A 166 1.25 -9.60 -2.26
C LEU A 166 2.76 -9.59 -2.47
N GLU A 167 3.36 -8.42 -2.54
CA GLU A 167 4.81 -8.29 -2.60
C GLU A 167 5.47 -8.89 -1.35
N SER A 168 4.95 -8.59 -0.16
CA SER A 168 5.44 -9.18 1.10
C SER A 168 5.31 -10.70 1.12
N ALA A 169 4.21 -11.24 0.58
CA ALA A 169 4.05 -12.69 0.45
C ALA A 169 5.12 -13.30 -0.48
N GLY A 170 5.48 -12.60 -1.57
CA GLY A 170 6.57 -13.00 -2.45
C GLY A 170 7.93 -13.02 -1.75
N TYR A 171 8.25 -11.97 -0.98
CA TYR A 171 9.48 -11.92 -0.18
C TYR A 171 9.52 -13.01 0.90
N ALA A 172 8.42 -13.23 1.62
CA ALA A 172 8.32 -14.28 2.62
C ALA A 172 8.50 -15.66 2.01
N PHE A 173 7.88 -15.91 0.84
CA PHE A 173 8.07 -17.15 0.10
C PHE A 173 9.54 -17.36 -0.31
N ASN A 174 10.16 -16.32 -0.90
CA ASN A 174 11.57 -16.39 -1.31
C ASN A 174 12.51 -16.61 -0.12
N ALA A 175 12.24 -15.97 1.04
CA ALA A 175 13.02 -16.19 2.25
C ALA A 175 12.88 -17.62 2.82
N THR A 176 11.74 -18.26 2.55
CA THR A 176 11.46 -19.64 3.03
C THR A 176 12.28 -20.68 2.26
N VAL A 177 12.57 -20.44 0.98
CA VAL A 177 13.24 -21.41 0.10
C VAL A 177 14.74 -21.16 0.11
N SER A 178 15.51 -22.07 0.68
CA SER A 178 16.98 -22.03 0.67
C SER A 178 17.58 -23.23 -0.04
N LEU A 179 18.87 -23.18 -0.36
CA LEU A 179 19.59 -24.32 -0.95
C LEU A 179 19.65 -25.53 0.00
N GLN A 180 19.51 -25.31 1.31
CA GLN A 180 19.50 -26.34 2.35
C GLN A 180 18.10 -26.85 2.68
N GLY A 181 17.05 -26.33 2.02
CA GLY A 181 15.66 -26.64 2.26
C GLY A 181 14.86 -25.47 2.80
N ILE A 182 13.85 -25.73 3.64
CA ILE A 182 12.94 -24.72 4.18
C ILE A 182 13.57 -24.00 5.37
N ASP A 183 13.72 -22.67 5.28
CA ASP A 183 14.20 -21.81 6.35
C ASP A 183 13.03 -21.06 7.03
N LEU A 184 12.47 -21.65 8.09
CA LEU A 184 11.38 -21.06 8.86
C LEU A 184 11.83 -19.80 9.63
N ARG A 185 13.11 -19.70 10.00
CA ARG A 185 13.60 -18.52 10.71
C ARG A 185 13.64 -17.32 9.77
N ALA A 186 14.21 -17.46 8.59
CA ALA A 186 14.25 -16.41 7.59
C ALA A 186 12.84 -15.98 7.17
N LEU A 187 11.89 -16.91 7.05
CA LEU A 187 10.47 -16.62 6.83
C LEU A 187 9.92 -15.69 7.92
N LEU A 188 10.03 -16.09 9.20
CA LEU A 188 9.46 -15.34 10.32
C LEU A 188 10.11 -13.97 10.48
N GLU A 189 11.44 -13.87 10.35
CA GLU A 189 12.18 -12.60 10.39
C GLU A 189 11.69 -11.65 9.27
N THR A 190 11.49 -12.18 8.06
CA THR A 190 10.99 -11.40 6.92
C THR A 190 9.57 -10.90 7.17
N GLU A 191 8.67 -11.75 7.65
CA GLU A 191 7.28 -11.37 7.92
C GLU A 191 7.17 -10.31 9.02
N ILE A 192 7.92 -10.46 10.12
CA ILE A 192 7.94 -9.48 11.21
C ILE A 192 8.46 -8.14 10.70
N LEU A 193 9.60 -8.15 9.99
CA LEU A 193 10.19 -6.94 9.46
C LEU A 193 9.23 -6.22 8.48
N ARG A 194 8.70 -6.96 7.52
CA ARG A 194 7.77 -6.39 6.53
C ARG A 194 6.46 -5.96 7.18
N GLY A 195 5.92 -6.71 8.14
CA GLY A 195 4.72 -6.34 8.88
C GLY A 195 4.86 -5.01 9.63
N VAL A 196 6.03 -4.76 10.24
CA VAL A 196 6.34 -3.49 10.92
C VAL A 196 6.56 -2.35 9.93
N LEU A 197 7.22 -2.61 8.80
CA LEU A 197 7.57 -1.58 7.82
C LEU A 197 6.43 -1.22 6.85
N THR A 198 5.52 -2.14 6.57
CA THR A 198 4.41 -1.98 5.61
C THR A 198 3.60 -0.67 5.77
N PRO A 199 3.27 -0.19 6.98
CA PRO A 199 2.52 1.05 7.12
C PRO A 199 3.24 2.30 6.62
N PHE A 200 4.55 2.24 6.42
CA PHE A 200 5.42 3.38 6.11
C PHE A 200 5.92 3.45 4.66
N GLY A 201 5.54 2.47 3.85
CA GLY A 201 5.95 2.32 2.45
C GLY A 201 4.82 2.59 1.46
N HIS A 202 4.54 1.61 0.61
CA HIS A 202 3.64 1.67 -0.56
C HIS A 202 2.27 2.29 -0.27
N GLY A 203 1.66 2.00 0.91
CA GLY A 203 0.38 2.58 1.30
C GLY A 203 0.42 4.11 1.40
N LEU A 204 1.47 4.67 2.01
CA LEU A 204 1.67 6.12 2.11
C LEU A 204 1.94 6.74 0.74
N TRP A 205 2.83 6.14 -0.04
CA TRP A 205 3.26 6.68 -1.33
C TRP A 205 2.12 6.69 -2.32
N THR A 206 1.39 5.59 -2.46
CA THR A 206 0.25 5.54 -3.38
C THR A 206 -0.92 6.39 -2.89
N ALA A 207 -1.05 6.66 -1.58
CA ALA A 207 -1.99 7.66 -1.08
C ALA A 207 -1.67 9.07 -1.62
N VAL A 208 -0.39 9.45 -1.68
CA VAL A 208 0.04 10.76 -2.21
C VAL A 208 -0.30 10.89 -3.69
N THR A 209 0.06 9.89 -4.51
CA THR A 209 -0.26 9.89 -5.96
C THR A 209 -1.76 9.84 -6.21
N GLY A 210 -2.50 9.05 -5.43
CA GLY A 210 -3.96 8.97 -5.48
C GLY A 210 -4.61 10.31 -5.15
N ALA A 211 -4.12 11.01 -4.12
CA ALA A 211 -4.62 12.34 -3.76
C ALA A 211 -4.42 13.35 -4.89
N ALA A 212 -3.23 13.39 -5.49
CA ALA A 212 -2.92 14.26 -6.63
C ALA A 212 -3.79 13.92 -7.84
N LEU A 213 -3.93 12.62 -8.17
CA LEU A 213 -4.75 12.15 -9.28
C LEU A 213 -6.21 12.59 -9.17
N LEU A 214 -6.84 12.36 -8.01
CA LEU A 214 -8.26 12.68 -7.83
C LEU A 214 -8.52 14.16 -7.56
N ALA A 215 -7.54 14.91 -7.06
CA ALA A 215 -7.61 16.38 -7.01
C ALA A 215 -7.62 17.02 -8.41
N CYS A 216 -6.92 16.42 -9.39
CA CYS A 216 -6.82 16.90 -10.75
C CYS A 216 -7.88 16.30 -11.69
N ARG A 217 -8.77 15.43 -11.22
CA ARG A 217 -9.80 14.77 -12.04
C ARG A 217 -10.83 15.78 -12.53
N ARG A 218 -11.15 15.74 -13.83
CA ARG A 218 -12.13 16.67 -14.45
C ARG A 218 -13.54 16.44 -13.93
N PRO A 219 -14.43 17.47 -13.99
CA PRO A 219 -15.84 17.32 -13.59
C PRO A 219 -16.58 16.19 -14.33
N ASN A 220 -16.23 15.93 -15.59
CA ASN A 220 -16.79 14.83 -16.39
C ASN A 220 -16.20 13.44 -16.02
N GLY A 221 -15.39 13.33 -14.97
CA GLY A 221 -14.79 12.09 -14.51
C GLY A 221 -13.58 11.60 -15.30
N ARG A 222 -13.13 12.34 -16.34
CA ARG A 222 -11.94 11.97 -17.11
C ARG A 222 -10.65 12.30 -16.36
N PHE A 223 -9.68 11.41 -16.44
CA PHE A 223 -8.31 11.67 -16.00
C PHE A 223 -7.59 12.55 -17.00
N ARG A 224 -6.63 13.33 -16.53
CA ARG A 224 -5.74 14.11 -17.38
C ARG A 224 -4.32 14.01 -16.86
N PRO A 225 -3.30 13.97 -17.73
CA PRO A 225 -1.94 14.23 -17.30
C PRO A 225 -1.87 15.67 -16.78
N ALA A 226 -1.54 15.83 -15.50
CA ALA A 226 -1.41 17.11 -14.85
C ALA A 226 -0.07 17.16 -14.10
N SER A 227 0.59 18.31 -14.13
CA SER A 227 1.90 18.46 -13.48
C SER A 227 1.90 18.05 -12.01
N PRO A 228 0.86 18.29 -11.18
CA PRO A 228 0.85 17.80 -9.80
C PRO A 228 0.83 16.26 -9.69
N VAL A 229 0.21 15.55 -10.64
CA VAL A 229 0.19 14.08 -10.65
C VAL A 229 1.58 13.55 -10.99
N VAL A 230 2.21 14.10 -12.03
CA VAL A 230 3.56 13.71 -12.44
C VAL A 230 4.58 14.01 -11.33
N ALA A 231 4.49 15.19 -10.72
CA ALA A 231 5.37 15.57 -9.61
C ALA A 231 5.17 14.66 -8.37
N ALA A 232 3.93 14.32 -8.04
CA ALA A 232 3.63 13.38 -6.95
C ALA A 232 4.20 12.00 -7.26
N TRP A 233 3.97 11.47 -8.47
CA TRP A 233 4.50 10.18 -8.91
C TRP A 233 6.04 10.15 -8.87
N ALA A 234 6.72 11.15 -9.45
CA ALA A 234 8.17 11.22 -9.44
C ALA A 234 8.75 11.34 -8.02
N GLY A 235 8.12 12.15 -7.17
CA GLY A 235 8.53 12.32 -5.78
C GLY A 235 8.36 11.05 -4.95
N VAL A 236 7.25 10.32 -5.11
CA VAL A 236 7.09 9.06 -4.38
C VAL A 236 7.97 7.95 -4.95
N ALA A 237 8.21 7.92 -6.27
CA ALA A 237 9.18 7.01 -6.87
C ALA A 237 10.61 7.25 -6.34
N LEU A 238 10.97 8.51 -6.07
CA LEU A 238 12.23 8.85 -5.42
C LEU A 238 12.26 8.37 -3.96
N LEU A 239 11.19 8.56 -3.19
CA LEU A 239 11.11 8.03 -1.81
C LEU A 239 11.23 6.51 -1.80
N HIS A 240 10.60 5.84 -2.75
CA HIS A 240 10.68 4.40 -2.94
C HIS A 240 12.11 3.96 -3.26
N ALA A 241 12.73 4.57 -4.25
CA ALA A 241 14.12 4.30 -4.61
C ALA A 241 15.10 4.50 -3.43
N LEU A 242 14.90 5.56 -2.64
CA LEU A 242 15.68 5.80 -1.42
C LEU A 242 15.45 4.72 -0.37
N TRP A 243 14.21 4.27 -0.20
CA TRP A 243 13.87 3.18 0.72
C TRP A 243 14.62 1.89 0.36
N ASP A 244 14.54 1.46 -0.90
CA ASP A 244 15.20 0.25 -1.39
C ASP A 244 16.72 0.37 -1.39
N SER A 245 17.24 1.58 -1.64
CA SER A 245 18.69 1.86 -1.64
C SER A 245 19.28 1.98 -0.24
N THR A 246 18.46 2.07 0.82
CA THR A 246 18.94 2.42 2.19
C THR A 246 20.03 1.48 2.66
N HIS A 247 19.90 0.17 2.43
CA HIS A 247 20.91 -0.83 2.79
C HIS A 247 22.23 -0.62 2.05
N GLY A 248 22.17 -0.37 0.75
CA GLY A 248 23.35 -0.08 -0.08
C GLY A 248 24.04 1.23 0.32
N ILE A 249 23.23 2.27 0.62
CA ILE A 249 23.74 3.55 1.10
C ILE A 249 24.42 3.38 2.46
N ALA A 250 23.79 2.65 3.39
CA ALA A 250 24.36 2.38 4.70
C ALA A 250 25.70 1.63 4.59
N LEU A 251 25.76 0.60 3.74
CA LEU A 251 26.98 -0.16 3.48
C LEU A 251 28.10 0.74 2.92
N TRP A 252 27.76 1.57 1.95
CA TRP A 252 28.69 2.53 1.36
C TRP A 252 29.21 3.55 2.41
N LEU A 253 28.33 4.09 3.26
CA LEU A 253 28.73 5.01 4.33
C LEU A 253 29.66 4.36 5.32
N VAL A 254 29.37 3.13 5.79
CA VAL A 254 30.23 2.39 6.70
C VAL A 254 31.61 2.16 6.07
N ALA A 255 31.63 1.70 4.82
CA ALA A 255 32.90 1.50 4.10
C ALA A 255 33.70 2.80 3.98
N ARG A 256 33.06 3.93 3.70
CA ARG A 256 33.74 5.25 3.61
C ARG A 256 34.27 5.75 4.95
N LEU A 257 33.59 5.48 6.04
CA LEU A 257 33.96 5.97 7.36
C LEU A 257 34.98 5.08 8.06
N THR A 258 34.95 3.76 7.81
CA THR A 258 35.74 2.80 8.59
C THR A 258 36.80 2.03 7.79
N ALA A 259 36.66 1.91 6.46
CA ALA A 259 37.63 1.21 5.62
C ALA A 259 38.69 2.15 5.07
N ARG A 260 39.97 1.72 5.14
CA ARG A 260 41.09 2.44 4.57
C ARG A 260 41.22 2.34 3.04
N GLY A 261 40.28 1.67 2.37
CA GLY A 261 40.16 1.55 0.92
C GLY A 261 38.78 1.07 0.53
N LEU A 262 38.22 1.66 -0.53
CA LEU A 262 36.94 1.21 -1.12
C LEU A 262 37.23 -0.01 -2.00
N ASP A 263 36.97 -1.19 -1.49
CA ASP A 263 36.98 -2.38 -2.33
C ASP A 263 35.61 -2.44 -3.09
N ARG A 264 35.68 -2.42 -4.43
CA ARG A 264 34.49 -2.53 -5.30
C ARG A 264 33.70 -3.81 -5.06
N THR A 265 34.31 -4.83 -4.49
CA THR A 265 33.66 -6.12 -4.16
C THR A 265 32.58 -5.96 -3.09
N LEU A 266 32.65 -4.93 -2.22
CA LEU A 266 31.62 -4.65 -1.21
C LEU A 266 30.23 -4.42 -1.82
N PHE A 267 30.17 -3.83 -3.02
CA PHE A 267 28.91 -3.57 -3.69
C PHE A 267 28.34 -4.78 -4.43
N THR A 268 29.20 -5.73 -4.77
CA THR A 268 28.78 -6.96 -5.47
C THR A 268 28.38 -8.07 -4.51
N GLN A 269 28.92 -8.07 -3.30
CA GLN A 269 28.67 -9.12 -2.29
C GLN A 269 27.55 -8.77 -1.30
N GLY A 270 27.15 -7.50 -1.21
CA GLY A 270 26.06 -7.07 -0.33
C GLY A 270 26.33 -7.19 1.18
N HIS A 271 27.54 -7.56 1.58
CA HIS A 271 27.95 -7.65 2.97
C HIS A 271 29.40 -7.17 3.16
N LEU A 272 29.73 -6.72 4.38
CA LEU A 272 31.10 -6.35 4.74
C LEU A 272 31.86 -7.63 5.15
N PRO A 273 32.90 -8.03 4.40
CA PRO A 273 33.75 -9.11 4.86
C PRO A 273 34.44 -8.70 6.16
N TRP A 274 34.46 -9.58 7.16
CA TRP A 274 35.12 -9.35 8.45
C TRP A 274 34.64 -8.10 9.20
N SER A 275 33.31 -7.87 9.26
CA SER A 275 32.72 -6.71 9.94
C SER A 275 33.06 -6.66 11.43
N THR A 276 33.58 -5.52 11.89
CA THR A 276 33.77 -5.23 13.33
C THR A 276 32.42 -4.92 13.99
N ASP A 277 32.36 -4.94 15.32
CA ASP A 277 31.15 -4.54 16.07
C ASP A 277 30.77 -3.10 15.76
N GLU A 278 31.75 -2.19 15.65
CA GLU A 278 31.52 -0.81 15.25
C GLU A 278 30.88 -0.70 13.86
N GLN A 279 31.39 -1.44 12.88
CA GLN A 279 30.82 -1.46 11.53
C GLN A 279 29.39 -1.98 11.52
N ARG A 280 29.06 -3.01 12.31
CA ARG A 280 27.70 -3.53 12.43
C ARG A 280 26.76 -2.50 13.07
N HIS A 281 27.20 -1.82 14.13
CA HIS A 281 26.41 -0.77 14.77
C HIS A 281 26.16 0.42 13.82
N LEU A 282 27.18 0.91 13.12
CA LEU A 282 27.05 1.97 12.14
C LEU A 282 26.13 1.57 10.98
N PHE A 283 26.25 0.35 10.47
CA PHE A 283 25.37 -0.18 9.42
C PHE A 283 23.90 -0.20 9.88
N THR A 284 23.65 -0.70 11.07
CA THR A 284 22.29 -0.72 11.64
C THR A 284 21.75 0.70 11.82
N LEU A 285 22.58 1.61 12.36
CA LEU A 285 22.21 3.01 12.57
C LEU A 285 21.84 3.70 11.25
N PHE A 286 22.66 3.56 10.20
CA PHE A 286 22.40 4.19 8.91
C PHE A 286 21.22 3.53 8.17
N SER A 287 21.08 2.21 8.24
CA SER A 287 19.95 1.50 7.63
C SER A 287 18.63 1.89 8.29
N VAL A 288 18.53 1.79 9.60
CA VAL A 288 17.30 2.14 10.33
C VAL A 288 17.05 3.64 10.25
N GLY A 289 18.08 4.47 10.43
CA GLY A 289 17.97 5.93 10.31
C GLY A 289 17.47 6.36 8.93
N GLY A 290 17.98 5.77 7.86
CA GLY A 290 17.52 6.04 6.48
C GLY A 290 16.07 5.67 6.27
N LEU A 291 15.65 4.47 6.68
CA LEU A 291 14.24 4.05 6.61
C LEU A 291 13.32 4.99 7.40
N VAL A 292 13.73 5.39 8.61
CA VAL A 292 12.97 6.33 9.44
C VAL A 292 12.84 7.69 8.74
N LEU A 293 13.90 8.22 8.15
CA LEU A 293 13.85 9.50 7.43
C LEU A 293 12.89 9.44 6.24
N VAL A 294 12.95 8.39 5.42
CA VAL A 294 12.02 8.20 4.29
C VAL A 294 10.58 8.05 4.77
N ALA A 295 10.34 7.28 5.84
CA ALA A 295 9.02 7.13 6.46
C ALA A 295 8.47 8.48 6.94
N LEU A 296 9.27 9.28 7.66
CA LEU A 296 8.88 10.61 8.15
C LEU A 296 8.56 11.56 7.00
N ALA A 297 9.34 11.54 5.91
CA ALA A 297 9.05 12.33 4.72
C ALA A 297 7.69 11.96 4.09
N GLY A 298 7.42 10.67 3.93
CA GLY A 298 6.13 10.16 3.44
C GLY A 298 4.95 10.55 4.34
N ILE A 299 5.10 10.38 5.65
CA ILE A 299 4.09 10.77 6.65
C ILE A 299 3.83 12.27 6.61
N ALA A 300 4.88 13.09 6.57
CA ALA A 300 4.76 14.55 6.51
C ALA A 300 4.03 14.98 5.24
N TRP A 301 4.30 14.34 4.11
CA TRP A 301 3.63 14.63 2.85
C TRP A 301 2.13 14.28 2.90
N VAL A 302 1.78 13.06 3.32
CA VAL A 302 0.38 12.65 3.51
C VAL A 302 -0.36 13.57 4.47
N ARG A 303 0.26 13.94 5.61
CA ARG A 303 -0.34 14.88 6.58
C ARG A 303 -0.57 16.27 5.97
N SER A 304 0.38 16.77 5.17
CA SER A 304 0.23 18.04 4.45
C SER A 304 -0.97 18.01 3.50
N LEU A 305 -1.11 16.94 2.71
CA LEU A 305 -2.24 16.77 1.79
C LEU A 305 -3.57 16.62 2.54
N ALA A 306 -3.59 15.85 3.62
CA ALA A 306 -4.79 15.63 4.42
C ALA A 306 -5.30 16.93 5.10
N ARG A 307 -4.38 17.81 5.55
CA ARG A 307 -4.71 19.11 6.14
C ARG A 307 -5.27 20.09 5.10
N ARG A 308 -4.77 20.05 3.88
CA ARG A 308 -5.20 20.95 2.78
C ARG A 308 -6.47 20.43 2.09
N ALA A 309 -6.83 19.18 2.27
CA ALA A 309 -8.02 18.59 1.67
C ALA A 309 -9.29 19.18 2.32
N PRO A 310 -10.22 19.76 1.56
CA PRO A 310 -11.48 20.26 2.09
C PRO A 310 -12.25 19.15 2.79
N ALA A 311 -13.00 19.52 3.85
CA ALA A 311 -13.89 18.56 4.51
C ALA A 311 -14.86 17.97 3.49
N TRP A 312 -15.26 16.69 3.67
CA TRP A 312 -16.34 16.09 2.88
C TRP A 312 -17.55 17.03 2.95
N ARG A 313 -17.82 17.73 1.90
CA ARG A 313 -19.15 18.33 1.72
C ARG A 313 -20.02 17.22 1.17
N ASN A 314 -20.98 16.76 1.96
CA ASN A 314 -22.12 16.02 1.44
C ASN A 314 -22.77 16.92 0.39
N THR A 315 -22.43 16.74 -0.87
CA THR A 315 -23.22 17.30 -1.97
C THR A 315 -24.38 16.34 -2.15
N PRO A 316 -25.62 16.84 -2.04
CA PRO A 316 -26.83 16.05 -2.17
C PRO A 316 -26.92 15.30 -3.51
#